data_3c5da20bd779a8ed9bfffc2b1049f734
#
_entry.id   3c5da20bd779a8ed9bfffc2b1049f734
#
_cell.length_a   1.000
_cell.length_b   1.000
_cell.length_c   1.000
_cell.angle_alpha   90.00
_cell.angle_beta   90.00
_cell.angle_gamma   90.00
#
_symmetry.space_group_name_H-M   'P 1'
#
loop_
_entity.id
_entity.type
_entity.pdbx_description
1 polymer ?
#
loop_
_entity_poly.entity_id
_entity_poly.type
_entity_poly.pdbx_seq_one_letter_code
_entity_poly.pdbx_strand_id
1 'polypeptide(L)'
;IGNCAIDMGALQQLGYFEGIELTDDMFMQDTLNDFISDGKKTWRLVRNRLAELFDETNPTLRDNKNHREVVIFKVEDIEMLLPVQIGDYTDFYSSKEHATNVGKMFRDPENALLPNWLHIPVGYHGRSSTIVPSGIPVHRPYGQTLPNGETTPVFGPSRLVDFELETAFITTDANLMGEPIPVEEAEEHIFG
;
A
#
# COMPACT_ATOMS: atom_id res chain seq x y z
N ILE A 1 10.09 -3.65 -13.34
CA ILE A 1 11.13 -4.68 -13.43
C ILE A 1 12.48 -3.97 -13.46
N GLY A 2 13.31 -4.17 -12.43
CA GLY A 2 14.51 -3.36 -12.25
C GLY A 2 14.14 -1.87 -12.15
N ASN A 3 14.76 -1.03 -12.95
CA ASN A 3 14.50 0.42 -13.00
C ASN A 3 13.47 0.81 -14.09
N CYS A 4 12.61 -0.14 -14.49
CA CYS A 4 11.60 0.10 -15.51
C CYS A 4 10.20 -0.12 -14.95
N ALA A 5 9.27 0.71 -15.42
CA ALA A 5 7.83 0.55 -15.29
C ALA A 5 7.26 -0.09 -16.56
N ILE A 6 6.16 -0.80 -16.40
CA ILE A 6 5.47 -1.49 -17.48
C ILE A 6 4.08 -0.89 -17.63
N ASP A 7 3.76 -0.45 -18.84
CA ASP A 7 2.43 0.02 -19.20
C ASP A 7 1.51 -1.18 -19.42
N MET A 8 0.64 -1.43 -18.45
CA MET A 8 -0.33 -2.53 -18.47
C MET A 8 -1.44 -2.27 -19.49
N GLY A 9 -1.84 -1.03 -19.69
CA GLY A 9 -2.83 -0.63 -20.69
C GLY A 9 -2.31 -0.89 -22.11
N ALA A 10 -1.06 -0.54 -22.39
CA ALA A 10 -0.44 -0.86 -23.66
C ALA A 10 -0.32 -2.38 -23.89
N LEU A 11 0.02 -3.17 -22.86
CA LEU A 11 0.03 -4.63 -22.95
C LEU A 11 -1.36 -5.18 -23.29
N GLN A 12 -2.40 -4.65 -22.66
CA GLN A 12 -3.78 -5.05 -22.94
C GLN A 12 -4.18 -4.73 -24.38
N GLN A 13 -3.93 -3.50 -24.84
CA GLN A 13 -4.24 -3.08 -26.21
C GLN A 13 -3.48 -3.86 -27.28
N LEU A 14 -2.28 -4.32 -26.97
CA LEU A 14 -1.48 -5.16 -27.84
C LEU A 14 -1.86 -6.65 -27.80
N GLY A 15 -2.92 -7.02 -27.05
CA GLY A 15 -3.43 -8.38 -26.99
C GLY A 15 -2.66 -9.33 -26.08
N TYR A 16 -1.75 -8.85 -25.24
CA TYR A 16 -0.95 -9.73 -24.37
C TYR A 16 -1.75 -10.40 -23.27
N PHE A 17 -2.97 -9.91 -22.98
CA PHE A 17 -3.89 -10.53 -22.02
C PHE A 17 -5.03 -11.30 -22.68
N GLU A 18 -4.94 -11.63 -23.96
CA GLU A 18 -5.94 -12.48 -24.61
C GLU A 18 -6.19 -13.78 -23.84
N GLY A 19 -7.48 -14.12 -23.66
CA GLY A 19 -7.92 -15.28 -22.89
C GLY A 19 -8.08 -15.03 -21.39
N ILE A 20 -7.79 -13.82 -20.90
CA ILE A 20 -8.14 -13.37 -19.55
C ILE A 20 -9.35 -12.43 -19.69
N GLU A 21 -10.40 -12.69 -18.92
CA GLU A 21 -11.60 -11.82 -18.89
C GLU A 21 -11.25 -10.52 -18.15
N LEU A 22 -11.06 -9.46 -18.90
CA LEU A 22 -10.80 -8.10 -18.41
C LEU A 22 -11.73 -7.14 -19.18
N THR A 23 -12.17 -6.07 -18.55
CA THR A 23 -12.82 -4.96 -19.27
C THR A 23 -11.83 -4.28 -20.20
N ASP A 24 -12.30 -3.68 -21.28
CA ASP A 24 -11.43 -3.09 -22.31
C ASP A 24 -10.52 -1.97 -21.79
N ASP A 25 -10.89 -1.34 -20.69
CA ASP A 25 -10.22 -0.21 -20.06
C ASP A 25 -9.63 -0.53 -18.68
N MET A 26 -9.53 -1.80 -18.31
CA MET A 26 -9.09 -2.25 -16.98
C MET A 26 -7.81 -1.56 -16.49
N PHE A 27 -6.82 -1.45 -17.36
CA PHE A 27 -5.52 -0.83 -17.05
C PHE A 27 -5.36 0.59 -17.63
N MET A 28 -6.47 1.23 -18.00
CA MET A 28 -6.49 2.64 -18.44
C MET A 28 -6.95 3.58 -17.32
N GLN A 29 -7.19 3.05 -16.14
CA GLN A 29 -7.63 3.78 -14.95
C GLN A 29 -6.42 4.36 -14.20
N ASP A 30 -6.65 5.46 -13.48
CA ASP A 30 -5.63 6.09 -12.63
C ASP A 30 -5.30 5.25 -11.37
N THR A 31 -6.16 4.29 -11.03
CA THR A 31 -6.02 3.44 -9.84
C THR A 31 -6.35 1.98 -10.16
N LEU A 32 -5.97 1.08 -9.27
CA LEU A 32 -6.19 -0.36 -9.41
C LEU A 32 -7.51 -0.85 -8.79
N ASN A 33 -8.40 0.05 -8.34
CA ASN A 33 -9.62 -0.35 -7.64
C ASN A 33 -10.49 -1.32 -8.45
N ASP A 34 -10.71 -1.06 -9.74
CA ASP A 34 -11.49 -1.93 -10.60
C ASP A 34 -10.82 -3.29 -10.79
N PHE A 35 -9.51 -3.30 -10.98
CA PHE A 35 -8.75 -4.55 -11.08
C PHE A 35 -8.77 -5.35 -9.77
N ILE A 36 -8.75 -4.68 -8.62
CA ILE A 36 -8.85 -5.32 -7.30
C ILE A 36 -10.22 -5.97 -7.14
N SER A 37 -11.30 -5.31 -7.57
CA SER A 37 -12.66 -5.87 -7.48
C SER A 37 -12.92 -7.07 -8.40
N ASP A 38 -12.11 -7.28 -9.44
CA ASP A 38 -12.17 -8.48 -10.27
C ASP A 38 -11.74 -9.78 -9.54
N GLY A 39 -11.11 -9.64 -8.39
CA GLY A 39 -10.81 -10.73 -7.47
C GLY A 39 -9.55 -11.52 -7.78
N LYS A 40 -9.16 -12.33 -6.82
CA LYS A 40 -7.87 -13.05 -6.77
C LYS A 40 -7.61 -13.96 -7.96
N LYS A 41 -8.65 -14.54 -8.54
CA LYS A 41 -8.52 -15.40 -9.73
C LYS A 41 -7.96 -14.60 -10.91
N THR A 42 -8.52 -13.43 -11.17
CA THR A 42 -8.08 -12.54 -12.26
C THR A 42 -6.68 -12.02 -12.01
N TRP A 43 -6.36 -11.58 -10.79
CA TRP A 43 -5.00 -11.11 -10.46
C TRP A 43 -3.93 -12.17 -10.70
N ARG A 44 -4.21 -13.41 -10.30
CA ARG A 44 -3.31 -14.55 -10.54
C ARG A 44 -3.09 -14.83 -12.02
N LEU A 45 -4.14 -14.74 -12.83
CA LEU A 45 -4.02 -14.94 -14.28
C LEU A 45 -3.15 -13.84 -14.91
N VAL A 46 -3.40 -12.58 -14.57
CA VAL A 46 -2.60 -11.45 -15.05
C VAL A 46 -1.14 -11.57 -14.57
N ARG A 47 -0.91 -11.85 -13.28
CA ARG A 47 0.43 -12.05 -12.73
C ARG A 47 1.18 -13.17 -13.43
N ASN A 48 0.54 -14.30 -13.65
CA ASN A 48 1.16 -15.45 -14.33
C ASN A 48 1.49 -15.10 -15.79
N ARG A 49 0.60 -14.40 -16.48
CA ARG A 49 0.85 -13.93 -17.84
C ARG A 49 2.05 -12.96 -17.88
N LEU A 50 2.15 -12.05 -16.92
CA LEU A 50 3.30 -11.16 -16.83
C LEU A 50 4.60 -11.93 -16.53
N ALA A 51 4.56 -12.90 -15.61
CA ALA A 51 5.71 -13.73 -15.32
C ALA A 51 6.20 -14.50 -16.55
N GLU A 52 5.27 -15.07 -17.33
CA GLU A 52 5.57 -15.74 -18.61
C GLU A 52 6.13 -14.74 -19.63
N LEU A 53 5.50 -13.58 -19.78
CA LEU A 53 5.89 -12.59 -20.80
C LEU A 53 7.29 -12.00 -20.55
N PHE A 54 7.65 -11.83 -19.28
CA PHE A 54 8.94 -11.27 -18.87
C PHE A 54 9.98 -12.33 -18.49
N ASP A 55 9.71 -13.61 -18.74
CA ASP A 55 10.73 -14.66 -18.65
C ASP A 55 11.80 -14.42 -19.72
N GLU A 56 13.07 -14.57 -19.33
CA GLU A 56 14.20 -14.33 -20.23
C GLU A 56 14.21 -15.23 -21.47
N THR A 57 13.58 -16.40 -21.37
CA THR A 57 13.46 -17.37 -22.48
C THR A 57 12.29 -17.07 -23.42
N ASN A 58 11.35 -16.22 -23.03
CA ASN A 58 10.17 -15.89 -23.83
C ASN A 58 10.50 -14.80 -24.87
N PRO A 59 10.45 -15.12 -26.19
CA PRO A 59 10.80 -14.15 -27.22
C PRO A 59 9.68 -13.17 -27.57
N THR A 60 8.45 -13.40 -27.11
CA THR A 60 7.23 -12.72 -27.60
C THR A 60 7.30 -11.20 -27.46
N LEU A 61 7.61 -10.69 -26.29
CA LEU A 61 7.87 -9.27 -26.07
C LEU A 61 9.37 -8.96 -26.18
N ARG A 62 10.23 -9.87 -25.70
CA ARG A 62 11.69 -9.70 -25.70
C ARG A 62 12.23 -9.31 -27.08
N ASP A 63 11.80 -9.99 -28.13
CA ASP A 63 12.30 -9.81 -29.48
C ASP A 63 11.47 -8.79 -30.31
N ASN A 64 10.35 -8.29 -29.76
CA ASN A 64 9.51 -7.30 -30.42
C ASN A 64 9.89 -5.88 -29.96
N LYS A 65 10.81 -5.25 -30.69
CA LYS A 65 11.30 -3.93 -30.38
C LYS A 65 10.18 -2.87 -30.34
N ASN A 66 9.26 -2.88 -31.31
CA ASN A 66 8.20 -1.88 -31.40
C ASN A 66 7.25 -1.94 -30.19
N HIS A 67 6.91 -3.15 -29.74
CA HIS A 67 6.07 -3.30 -28.56
C HIS A 67 6.81 -2.89 -27.27
N ARG A 68 8.10 -3.23 -27.14
CA ARG A 68 8.89 -2.79 -25.98
C ARG A 68 8.96 -1.27 -25.85
N GLU A 69 9.08 -0.54 -26.96
CA GLU A 69 9.17 0.92 -26.95
C GLU A 69 7.90 1.61 -26.44
N VAL A 70 6.74 0.96 -26.52
CA VAL A 70 5.47 1.51 -26.04
C VAL A 70 4.99 0.88 -24.72
N VAL A 71 5.67 -0.16 -24.25
CA VAL A 71 5.30 -0.88 -23.02
C VAL A 71 6.26 -0.59 -21.86
N ILE A 72 7.56 -0.36 -22.16
CA ILE A 72 8.60 -0.28 -21.14
C ILE A 72 9.12 1.14 -21.02
N PHE A 73 8.97 1.74 -19.86
CA PHE A 73 9.43 3.08 -19.54
C PHE A 73 10.43 3.03 -18.40
N LYS A 74 11.34 3.98 -18.34
CA LYS A 74 12.20 4.13 -17.17
C LYS A 74 11.40 4.73 -16.01
N VAL A 75 11.68 4.30 -14.79
CA VAL A 75 11.04 4.87 -13.60
C VAL A 75 11.29 6.37 -13.46
N GLU A 76 12.43 6.88 -13.95
CA GLU A 76 12.76 8.31 -13.94
C GLU A 76 11.90 9.16 -14.90
N ASP A 77 11.26 8.53 -15.90
CA ASP A 77 10.45 9.18 -16.92
C ASP A 77 8.94 9.15 -16.60
N ILE A 78 8.54 8.62 -15.45
CA ILE A 78 7.14 8.49 -15.04
C ILE A 78 6.87 9.22 -13.73
N GLU A 79 5.61 9.57 -13.50
CA GLU A 79 5.12 10.09 -12.24
C GLU A 79 4.40 8.99 -11.47
N MET A 80 4.75 8.83 -10.18
CA MET A 80 4.10 7.84 -9.30
C MET A 80 2.82 8.41 -8.70
N LEU A 81 1.74 7.69 -8.87
CA LEU A 81 0.44 7.98 -8.26
C LEU A 81 0.17 7.02 -7.10
N LEU A 82 -0.85 7.32 -6.29
CA LEU A 82 -1.37 6.33 -5.35
C LEU A 82 -1.97 5.15 -6.14
N PRO A 83 -1.66 3.91 -5.78
CA PRO A 83 -2.11 2.74 -6.54
C PRO A 83 -3.62 2.51 -6.40
N VAL A 84 -4.25 3.08 -5.38
CA VAL A 84 -5.67 2.91 -5.08
C VAL A 84 -6.29 4.22 -4.61
N GLN A 85 -7.58 4.36 -4.86
CA GLN A 85 -8.43 5.30 -4.15
C GLN A 85 -8.76 4.67 -2.79
N ILE A 86 -8.17 5.22 -1.74
CA ILE A 86 -8.25 4.68 -0.38
C ILE A 86 -9.62 4.99 0.20
N GLY A 87 -10.38 3.94 0.59
CA GLY A 87 -11.65 4.07 1.30
C GLY A 87 -11.43 4.34 2.78
N ASP A 88 -10.77 3.40 3.44
CA ASP A 88 -10.47 3.44 4.87
C ASP A 88 -9.00 3.10 5.13
N TYR A 89 -8.51 3.53 6.28
CA TYR A 89 -7.16 3.24 6.74
C TYR A 89 -7.20 2.82 8.20
N THR A 90 -6.69 1.64 8.48
CA THR A 90 -6.54 1.12 9.84
C THR A 90 -5.09 0.75 10.06
N ASP A 91 -4.54 1.17 11.19
CA ASP A 91 -3.16 0.95 11.57
C ASP A 91 -3.09 0.06 12.81
N PHE A 92 -2.28 -0.99 12.75
CA PHE A 92 -2.11 -1.96 13.83
C PHE A 92 -0.71 -1.91 14.41
N TYR A 93 -0.65 -1.77 15.71
CA TYR A 93 0.56 -1.77 16.53
C TYR A 93 0.97 -3.20 16.90
N SER A 94 1.34 -4.00 15.89
CA SER A 94 1.45 -5.46 16.02
C SER A 94 2.87 -6.01 16.18
N SER A 95 3.93 -5.22 15.96
CA SER A 95 5.30 -5.66 16.22
C SER A 95 5.67 -5.50 17.69
N LYS A 96 5.97 -6.59 18.37
CA LYS A 96 6.37 -6.59 19.77
C LYS A 96 7.66 -5.81 20.01
N GLU A 97 8.61 -5.93 19.11
CA GLU A 97 9.90 -5.23 19.19
C GLU A 97 9.70 -3.72 19.07
N HIS A 98 8.94 -3.30 18.06
CA HIS A 98 8.59 -1.91 17.85
C HIS A 98 7.81 -1.34 19.05
N ALA A 99 6.74 -2.00 19.47
CA ALA A 99 5.92 -1.60 20.62
C ALA A 99 6.74 -1.49 21.91
N THR A 100 7.68 -2.40 22.13
CA THR A 100 8.58 -2.37 23.28
C THR A 100 9.55 -1.19 23.21
N ASN A 101 10.14 -0.96 22.04
CA ASN A 101 11.11 0.12 21.85
C ASN A 101 10.47 1.49 22.03
N VAL A 102 9.31 1.72 21.41
CA VAL A 102 8.53 2.95 21.57
C VAL A 102 8.06 3.09 23.03
N GLY A 103 7.54 2.01 23.62
CA GLY A 103 7.10 2.00 25.02
C GLY A 103 8.19 2.44 26.02
N LYS A 104 9.44 2.02 25.80
CA LYS A 104 10.59 2.41 26.63
C LYS A 104 10.91 3.90 26.57
N MET A 105 10.53 4.61 25.51
CA MET A 105 10.72 6.07 25.40
C MET A 105 9.78 6.85 26.30
N PHE A 106 8.61 6.28 26.63
CA PHE A 106 7.51 6.98 27.30
C PHE A 106 7.11 6.36 28.64
N ARG A 107 7.57 5.16 28.96
CA ARG A 107 7.20 4.38 30.16
C ARG A 107 8.44 3.78 30.82
N ASP A 108 8.24 3.21 32.00
CA ASP A 108 9.24 2.38 32.65
C ASP A 108 9.66 1.25 31.70
N PRO A 109 10.97 1.07 31.42
CA PRO A 109 11.46 0.01 30.55
C PRO A 109 11.01 -1.39 30.91
N GLU A 110 10.78 -1.69 32.21
CA GLU A 110 10.29 -2.98 32.66
C GLU A 110 8.79 -3.17 32.38
N ASN A 111 8.05 -2.07 32.18
CA ASN A 111 6.62 -2.02 31.88
C ASN A 111 6.33 -1.32 30.56
N ALA A 112 7.18 -1.52 29.57
CA ALA A 112 7.09 -0.85 28.26
C ALA A 112 5.80 -1.19 27.50
N LEU A 113 5.31 -2.44 27.63
CA LEU A 113 4.06 -2.89 27.02
C LEU A 113 2.89 -2.81 28.01
N LEU A 114 1.73 -2.41 27.50
CA LEU A 114 0.49 -2.47 28.27
C LEU A 114 0.09 -3.94 28.50
N PRO A 115 -0.56 -4.28 29.65
CA PRO A 115 -0.81 -5.67 30.04
C PRO A 115 -1.56 -6.51 29.01
N ASN A 116 -2.49 -5.89 28.26
CA ASN A 116 -3.31 -6.58 27.27
C ASN A 116 -2.70 -6.61 25.86
N TRP A 117 -1.54 -5.97 25.62
CA TRP A 117 -0.92 -5.91 24.29
C TRP A 117 -0.63 -7.32 23.72
N LEU A 118 -0.27 -8.28 24.56
CA LEU A 118 0.00 -9.66 24.16
C LEU A 118 -1.26 -10.50 23.90
N HIS A 119 -2.45 -9.98 24.18
CA HIS A 119 -3.70 -10.74 24.18
C HIS A 119 -4.74 -10.26 23.18
N ILE A 120 -4.68 -9.00 22.78
CA ILE A 120 -5.61 -8.40 21.82
C ILE A 120 -4.85 -7.57 20.79
N PRO A 121 -5.34 -7.49 19.54
CA PRO A 121 -4.79 -6.57 18.57
C PRO A 121 -4.94 -5.12 19.06
N VAL A 122 -3.86 -4.35 18.98
CA VAL A 122 -3.89 -2.91 19.28
C VAL A 122 -3.79 -2.18 17.95
N GLY A 123 -4.75 -1.33 17.66
CA GLY A 123 -4.80 -0.58 16.42
C GLY A 123 -5.77 0.59 16.53
N TYR A 124 -5.84 1.40 15.50
CA TYR A 124 -6.77 2.52 15.42
C TYR A 124 -7.25 2.74 13.98
N HIS A 125 -8.42 3.34 13.84
CA HIS A 125 -8.91 3.82 12.57
C HIS A 125 -8.19 5.14 12.27
N GLY A 126 -7.34 5.12 11.25
CA GLY A 126 -6.49 6.24 10.88
C GLY A 126 -7.13 7.22 9.90
N ARG A 127 -6.35 8.23 9.55
CA ARG A 127 -6.72 9.24 8.56
C ARG A 127 -6.08 8.91 7.22
N SER A 128 -6.88 8.61 6.19
CA SER A 128 -6.39 8.34 4.84
C SER A 128 -6.02 9.58 4.04
N SER A 129 -6.54 10.75 4.40
CA SER A 129 -6.41 11.98 3.60
C SER A 129 -5.00 12.56 3.47
N THR A 130 -4.04 12.06 4.23
CA THR A 130 -2.63 12.48 4.17
C THR A 130 -1.69 11.37 3.70
N ILE A 131 -2.24 10.29 3.14
CA ILE A 131 -1.46 9.27 2.44
C ILE A 131 -1.18 9.82 1.05
N VAL A 132 0.10 9.98 0.73
CA VAL A 132 0.55 10.62 -0.51
C VAL A 132 1.67 9.81 -1.15
N PRO A 133 1.92 9.93 -2.47
CA PRO A 133 3.04 9.28 -3.13
C PRO A 133 4.39 9.71 -2.55
N SER A 134 5.39 8.85 -2.71
CA SER A 134 6.77 9.16 -2.34
C SER A 134 7.29 10.40 -3.06
N GLY A 135 8.14 11.17 -2.36
CA GLY A 135 8.76 12.39 -2.90
C GLY A 135 8.00 13.67 -2.59
N ILE A 136 6.79 13.61 -2.07
CA ILE A 136 6.04 14.79 -1.63
C ILE A 136 6.61 15.25 -0.28
N PRO A 137 7.01 16.55 -0.16
CA PRO A 137 7.54 17.08 1.08
C PRO A 137 6.49 17.07 2.20
N VAL A 138 6.89 16.63 3.39
CA VAL A 138 6.06 16.71 4.60
C VAL A 138 6.36 18.00 5.34
N HIS A 139 5.37 18.86 5.48
CA HIS A 139 5.49 20.11 6.23
C HIS A 139 5.39 19.85 7.73
N ARG A 140 6.28 20.50 8.50
CA ARG A 140 6.17 20.51 9.96
C ARG A 140 4.84 21.16 10.35
N PRO A 141 3.96 20.46 11.08
CA PRO A 141 2.65 21.00 11.44
C PRO A 141 2.76 22.10 12.50
N TYR A 142 1.80 23.00 12.46
CA TYR A 142 1.56 23.98 13.52
C TYR A 142 0.36 23.54 14.34
N GLY A 143 0.40 23.81 15.64
CA GLY A 143 -0.66 23.44 16.54
C GLY A 143 -0.46 23.99 17.94
N GLN A 144 -1.38 23.65 18.83
CA GLN A 144 -1.28 24.01 20.24
C GLN A 144 -0.46 22.96 20.98
N THR A 145 0.48 23.41 21.78
CA THR A 145 1.28 22.58 22.69
C THR A 145 1.21 23.15 24.08
N LEU A 146 1.21 22.29 25.09
CA LEU A 146 1.35 22.71 26.50
C LEU A 146 2.80 22.49 26.92
N PRO A 147 3.62 23.51 27.07
CA PRO A 147 4.99 23.39 27.58
C PRO A 147 5.03 22.81 28.98
N ASN A 148 6.09 22.07 29.32
CA ASN A 148 6.25 21.47 30.65
C ASN A 148 6.24 22.56 31.73
N GLY A 149 5.38 22.35 32.73
CA GLY A 149 5.22 23.29 33.87
C GLY A 149 4.29 24.47 33.60
N GLU A 150 3.81 24.64 32.37
CA GLU A 150 2.83 25.66 32.03
C GLU A 150 1.40 25.15 32.15
N THR A 151 0.47 26.08 32.39
CA THR A 151 -0.97 25.79 32.43
C THR A 151 -1.72 26.32 31.21
N THR A 152 -1.04 27.11 30.38
CA THR A 152 -1.62 27.76 29.21
C THR A 152 -0.96 27.23 27.95
N PRO A 153 -1.74 26.67 26.99
CA PRO A 153 -1.21 26.23 25.70
C PRO A 153 -0.64 27.42 24.90
N VAL A 154 0.40 27.13 24.12
CA VAL A 154 0.95 28.06 23.12
C VAL A 154 0.77 27.46 21.71
N PHE A 155 0.52 28.35 20.74
CA PHE A 155 0.44 27.94 19.32
C PHE A 155 1.80 28.14 18.65
N GLY A 156 2.22 27.15 17.91
CA GLY A 156 3.51 27.18 17.20
C GLY A 156 3.79 25.91 16.41
N PRO A 157 4.98 25.82 15.82
CA PRO A 157 5.39 24.61 15.11
C PRO A 157 5.59 23.46 16.11
N SER A 158 5.23 22.24 15.69
CA SER A 158 5.53 21.02 16.45
C SER A 158 7.03 20.95 16.74
N ARG A 159 7.39 20.67 18.00
CA ARG A 159 8.79 20.59 18.44
C ARG A 159 9.42 19.24 18.13
N LEU A 160 8.60 18.19 18.17
CA LEU A 160 9.01 16.80 17.91
C LEU A 160 8.31 16.33 16.64
N VAL A 161 9.12 15.85 15.70
CA VAL A 161 8.66 15.15 14.50
C VAL A 161 9.44 13.86 14.45
N ASP A 162 8.74 12.76 14.30
CA ASP A 162 9.28 11.42 14.20
C ASP A 162 8.82 10.78 12.91
N PHE A 163 9.40 9.64 12.58
CA PHE A 163 8.97 8.81 11.47
C PHE A 163 9.07 7.33 11.86
N GLU A 164 8.25 6.53 11.23
CA GLU A 164 8.25 5.07 11.36
C GLU A 164 8.32 4.46 9.96
N LEU A 165 8.99 3.32 9.85
CA LEU A 165 9.04 2.53 8.63
C LEU A 165 8.11 1.33 8.81
N GLU A 166 7.06 1.29 8.03
CA GLU A 166 6.05 0.25 8.08
C GLU A 166 5.76 -0.33 6.70
N THR A 167 5.20 -1.52 6.69
CA THR A 167 4.61 -2.13 5.51
C THR A 167 3.09 -2.07 5.63
N ALA A 168 2.44 -1.76 4.52
CA ALA A 168 0.99 -1.77 4.42
C ALA A 168 0.54 -2.83 3.42
N PHE A 169 -0.69 -3.29 3.54
CA PHE A 169 -1.35 -4.11 2.55
C PHE A 169 -2.72 -3.54 2.21
N ILE A 170 -3.20 -3.86 1.03
CA ILE A 170 -4.49 -3.42 0.52
C ILE A 170 -5.45 -4.60 0.64
N THR A 171 -6.57 -4.37 1.34
CA THR A 171 -7.64 -5.35 1.42
C THR A 171 -8.58 -5.24 0.23
N THR A 172 -9.30 -6.31 -0.03
CA THR A 172 -10.26 -6.43 -1.11
C THR A 172 -11.69 -6.19 -0.61
N ASP A 173 -12.65 -6.91 -1.19
CA ASP A 173 -14.06 -6.80 -0.88
C ASP A 173 -14.36 -6.92 0.61
N ALA A 174 -15.35 -6.14 1.03
CA ALA A 174 -15.84 -6.20 2.40
C ALA A 174 -16.57 -7.52 2.67
N ASN A 175 -16.34 -8.08 3.86
CA ASN A 175 -17.19 -9.12 4.41
C ASN A 175 -18.61 -8.60 4.70
N LEU A 176 -19.56 -9.49 4.85
CA LEU A 176 -20.89 -9.11 5.26
C LEU A 176 -20.88 -8.52 6.67
N MET A 177 -21.68 -7.49 6.89
CA MET A 177 -21.76 -6.83 8.19
C MET A 177 -22.16 -7.83 9.28
N GLY A 178 -21.34 -7.90 10.34
CA GLY A 178 -21.53 -8.82 11.46
C GLY A 178 -20.91 -10.20 11.27
N GLU A 179 -20.36 -10.51 10.10
CA GLU A 179 -19.65 -11.77 9.84
C GLU A 179 -18.15 -11.55 9.88
N PRO A 180 -17.41 -12.15 10.81
CA PRO A 180 -15.96 -12.02 10.84
C PRO A 180 -15.32 -12.86 9.73
N ILE A 181 -14.17 -12.40 9.24
CA ILE A 181 -13.33 -13.20 8.35
C ILE A 181 -12.51 -14.15 9.23
N PRO A 182 -12.61 -15.48 9.03
CA PRO A 182 -11.73 -16.43 9.70
C PRO A 182 -10.26 -16.18 9.34
N VAL A 183 -9.36 -16.37 10.29
CA VAL A 183 -7.93 -16.11 10.08
C VAL A 183 -7.33 -16.97 8.95
N GLU A 184 -7.87 -18.17 8.77
CA GLU A 184 -7.48 -19.10 7.70
C GLU A 184 -7.83 -18.56 6.30
N GLU A 185 -8.79 -17.66 6.21
CA GLU A 185 -9.26 -17.05 4.96
C GLU A 185 -8.70 -15.64 4.74
N ALA A 186 -7.99 -15.09 5.73
CA ALA A 186 -7.52 -13.70 5.69
C ALA A 186 -6.70 -13.37 4.43
N GLU A 187 -5.86 -14.30 3.95
CA GLU A 187 -5.07 -14.09 2.73
C GLU A 187 -5.92 -13.94 1.47
N GLU A 188 -7.14 -14.48 1.44
CA GLU A 188 -8.03 -14.32 0.29
C GLU A 188 -8.57 -12.88 0.17
N HIS A 189 -8.53 -12.12 1.27
CA HIS A 189 -8.95 -10.73 1.34
C HIS A 189 -7.78 -9.72 1.20
N ILE A 190 -6.58 -10.18 0.88
CA ILE A 190 -5.42 -9.33 0.67
C ILE A 190 -5.06 -9.34 -0.82
N PHE A 191 -5.01 -8.14 -1.40
CA PHE A 191 -4.55 -7.94 -2.77
C PHE A 191 -3.02 -7.89 -2.85
N GLY A 192 -2.38 -7.09 -2.01
CA GLY A 192 -0.92 -6.91 -1.97
C GLY A 192 -0.46 -5.89 -0.97
#